data_5af1ebb43a1aabc9066d29ce8c346ee7
#
_entry.id   5af1ebb43a1aabc9066d29ce8c346ee7
#
_cell.length_a   1.000
_cell.length_b   1.000
_cell.length_c   1.000
_cell.angle_alpha   90.00
_cell.angle_beta   90.00
_cell.angle_gamma   90.00
#
_symmetry.space_group_name_H-M   'P 1'
#
loop_
_entity.id
_entity.type
_entity.pdbx_description
1 polymer ?
#
loop_
_entity_poly.entity_id
_entity_poly.type
_entity_poly.pdbx_seq_one_letter_code
_entity_poly.pdbx_strand_id
1 'polypeptide(L)'
;DVYGADAIQLIKKNPYCMLSNVKGVGFETCDKIARGLYEAGENQNILACDERITSAIRSTLLRECEMTGAMYVEGNQLYKDSIARLNNGINGAAPVNLQRWTEVYQKMIKRGTLVDRKFKNNEKTIHLIFLSSYDLAERTIAYQFLGMRKRSTGIKEDVAKAKVKEYSDAQTFHLSELQQAACVRSLMSGVSMIVGGPGTGKTTILRCLISCYKKLTGKEVTCMAPTGKAARRMSESTQLPATTIHSRLGIVSGDVTKAKVNKIEEGLIIIDEVSMVDTLLMSKVAEAIGEHCHLVMVGDVDQ
;
A
#
# COMPACT_ATOMS: atom_id res chain seq x y z
N ASP A 1 15.08 -25.24 -5.72
CA ASP A 1 14.75 -25.92 -7.00
C ASP A 1 13.95 -25.06 -7.99
N VAL A 2 14.10 -23.73 -7.91
CA VAL A 2 13.36 -22.79 -8.80
C VAL A 2 13.81 -22.90 -10.25
N TYR A 3 15.06 -23.24 -10.51
CA TYR A 3 15.67 -23.25 -11.86
C TYR A 3 16.08 -24.63 -12.38
N GLY A 4 15.93 -25.68 -11.60
CA GLY A 4 16.29 -27.04 -12.00
C GLY A 4 17.77 -27.23 -12.38
N ALA A 5 18.01 -28.09 -13.34
CA ALA A 5 19.40 -28.44 -13.78
C ALA A 5 20.15 -27.27 -14.44
N ASP A 6 19.42 -26.30 -15.02
CA ASP A 6 20.01 -25.17 -15.75
C ASP A 6 20.33 -23.96 -14.88
N ALA A 7 20.10 -24.05 -13.55
CA ALA A 7 20.26 -22.98 -12.59
C ALA A 7 21.59 -22.22 -12.73
N ILE A 8 22.70 -22.94 -12.83
CA ILE A 8 24.03 -22.35 -12.89
C ILE A 8 24.20 -21.54 -14.19
N GLN A 9 23.75 -22.06 -15.32
CA GLN A 9 23.89 -21.38 -16.61
C GLN A 9 22.99 -20.12 -16.67
N LEU A 10 21.79 -20.20 -16.15
CA LEU A 10 20.89 -19.06 -16.08
C LEU A 10 21.44 -17.94 -15.19
N ILE A 11 21.97 -18.30 -14.02
CA ILE A 11 22.57 -17.33 -13.08
C ILE A 11 23.84 -16.72 -13.67
N LYS A 12 24.71 -17.51 -14.33
CA LYS A 12 25.91 -16.99 -15.02
C LYS A 12 25.54 -16.02 -16.14
N LYS A 13 24.45 -16.28 -16.86
CA LYS A 13 23.94 -15.38 -17.91
C LYS A 13 23.35 -14.11 -17.34
N ASN A 14 22.53 -14.23 -16.31
CA ASN A 14 21.81 -13.10 -15.68
C ASN A 14 21.54 -13.39 -14.19
N PRO A 15 22.42 -12.98 -13.26
CA PRO A 15 22.20 -13.16 -11.82
C PRO A 15 20.92 -12.47 -11.29
N TYR A 16 20.48 -11.41 -11.96
CA TYR A 16 19.32 -10.60 -11.53
C TYR A 16 17.98 -11.31 -11.73
N CYS A 17 17.93 -12.43 -12.45
CA CYS A 17 16.75 -13.28 -12.53
C CYS A 17 16.30 -13.80 -11.16
N MET A 18 17.22 -13.91 -10.20
CA MET A 18 16.91 -14.37 -8.84
C MET A 18 16.07 -13.38 -8.04
N LEU A 19 16.11 -12.08 -8.35
CA LEU A 19 15.36 -11.05 -7.61
C LEU A 19 13.84 -11.29 -7.59
N SER A 20 13.30 -11.89 -8.64
CA SER A 20 11.86 -12.18 -8.74
C SER A 20 11.48 -13.58 -8.27
N ASN A 21 12.42 -14.49 -8.21
CA ASN A 21 12.15 -15.92 -8.12
C ASN A 21 12.71 -16.58 -6.86
N VAL A 22 13.64 -15.92 -6.15
CA VAL A 22 14.27 -16.48 -4.96
C VAL A 22 14.03 -15.56 -3.77
N LYS A 23 13.29 -16.08 -2.78
CA LYS A 23 12.96 -15.31 -1.57
C LYS A 23 14.24 -14.98 -0.78
N GLY A 24 14.37 -13.73 -0.35
CA GLY A 24 15.50 -13.26 0.45
C GLY A 24 16.76 -12.87 -0.35
N VAL A 25 16.72 -12.96 -1.68
CA VAL A 25 17.84 -12.49 -2.54
C VAL A 25 17.57 -11.03 -2.95
N GLY A 26 18.44 -10.12 -2.52
CA GLY A 26 18.44 -8.71 -2.89
C GLY A 26 19.40 -8.36 -4.02
N PHE A 27 19.35 -7.09 -4.46
CA PHE A 27 20.23 -6.57 -5.51
C PHE A 27 21.71 -6.79 -5.19
N GLU A 28 22.14 -6.53 -3.96
CA GLU A 28 23.54 -6.65 -3.52
C GLU A 28 24.09 -8.08 -3.72
N THR A 29 23.26 -9.08 -3.43
CA THR A 29 23.64 -10.49 -3.63
C THR A 29 23.83 -10.81 -5.12
N CYS A 30 22.89 -10.37 -5.96
CA CYS A 30 23.00 -10.56 -7.41
C CYS A 30 24.18 -9.78 -8.00
N ASP A 31 24.42 -8.56 -7.53
CA ASP A 31 25.51 -7.70 -8.00
C ASP A 31 26.88 -8.24 -7.60
N LYS A 32 27.01 -8.84 -6.42
CA LYS A 32 28.25 -9.54 -6.01
C LYS A 32 28.56 -10.70 -6.94
N ILE A 33 27.58 -11.49 -7.34
CA ILE A 33 27.76 -12.58 -8.31
C ILE A 33 28.15 -12.01 -9.69
N ALA A 34 27.47 -10.96 -10.15
CA ALA A 34 27.78 -10.32 -11.42
C ALA A 34 29.24 -9.81 -11.49
N ARG A 35 29.71 -9.18 -10.42
CA ARG A 35 31.10 -8.71 -10.31
C ARG A 35 32.09 -9.85 -10.34
N GLY A 36 31.82 -10.93 -9.59
CA GLY A 36 32.68 -12.13 -9.64
C GLY A 36 32.75 -12.76 -11.01
N LEU A 37 31.65 -12.79 -11.76
CA LEU A 37 31.65 -13.28 -13.16
C LEU A 37 32.44 -12.35 -14.11
N TYR A 38 32.41 -11.06 -13.88
CA TYR A 38 33.21 -10.08 -14.62
C TYR A 38 34.72 -10.29 -14.34
N GLU A 39 35.08 -10.34 -13.06
CA GLU A 39 36.46 -10.52 -12.60
C GLU A 39 37.06 -11.86 -13.09
N ALA A 40 36.25 -12.91 -13.14
CA ALA A 40 36.65 -14.21 -13.69
C ALA A 40 36.73 -14.26 -15.22
N GLY A 41 36.37 -13.16 -15.92
CA GLY A 41 36.35 -13.11 -17.37
C GLY A 41 35.21 -13.89 -18.04
N GLU A 42 34.26 -14.41 -17.24
CA GLU A 42 33.17 -15.23 -17.75
C GLU A 42 32.05 -14.39 -18.46
N ASN A 43 31.90 -13.13 -18.07
CA ASN A 43 30.89 -12.23 -18.68
C ASN A 43 31.35 -10.77 -18.64
N GLN A 44 32.02 -10.31 -19.66
CA GLN A 44 32.62 -8.96 -19.74
C GLN A 44 31.58 -7.83 -19.89
N ASN A 45 30.37 -8.13 -20.34
CA ASN A 45 29.33 -7.12 -20.55
C ASN A 45 28.37 -6.95 -19.36
N ILE A 46 28.51 -7.79 -18.34
CA ILE A 46 27.55 -7.89 -17.25
C ILE A 46 27.44 -6.60 -16.42
N LEU A 47 28.53 -5.85 -16.27
CA LEU A 47 28.55 -4.62 -15.46
C LEU A 47 27.79 -3.44 -16.09
N ALA A 48 27.55 -3.46 -17.41
CA ALA A 48 26.82 -2.42 -18.14
C ALA A 48 25.52 -2.94 -18.80
N CYS A 49 25.08 -4.16 -18.47
CA CYS A 49 23.87 -4.74 -19.07
C CYS A 49 22.59 -4.06 -18.57
N ASP A 50 21.54 -4.14 -19.39
CA ASP A 50 20.22 -3.55 -19.07
C ASP A 50 19.65 -4.14 -17.78
N GLU A 51 19.81 -5.43 -17.54
CA GLU A 51 19.27 -6.15 -16.37
C GLU A 51 19.88 -5.63 -15.07
N ARG A 52 21.19 -5.39 -15.05
CA ARG A 52 21.87 -4.82 -13.90
C ARG A 52 21.36 -3.42 -13.57
N ILE A 53 21.32 -2.55 -14.57
CA ILE A 53 20.91 -1.15 -14.40
C ILE A 53 19.43 -1.09 -13.99
N THR A 54 18.57 -1.85 -14.66
CA THR A 54 17.13 -1.95 -14.30
C THR A 54 16.95 -2.40 -12.85
N SER A 55 17.70 -3.42 -12.43
CA SER A 55 17.64 -3.96 -11.08
C SER A 55 18.13 -2.97 -10.03
N ALA A 56 19.19 -2.21 -10.33
CA ALA A 56 19.72 -1.17 -9.46
C ALA A 56 18.71 -0.02 -9.29
N ILE A 57 18.14 0.49 -10.38
CA ILE A 57 17.12 1.55 -10.34
C ILE A 57 15.92 1.10 -9.50
N ARG A 58 15.39 -0.09 -9.79
CA ARG A 58 14.23 -0.64 -9.06
C ARG A 58 14.52 -0.85 -7.57
N SER A 59 15.67 -1.44 -7.25
CA SER A 59 16.07 -1.72 -5.87
C SER A 59 16.32 -0.42 -5.08
N THR A 60 16.91 0.60 -5.72
CA THR A 60 17.09 1.93 -5.10
C THR A 60 15.74 2.55 -4.80
N LEU A 61 14.81 2.55 -5.75
CA LEU A 61 13.48 3.11 -5.58
C LEU A 61 12.71 2.41 -4.46
N LEU A 62 12.69 1.08 -4.44
CA LEU A 62 12.04 0.29 -3.39
C LEU A 62 12.61 0.63 -2.01
N ARG A 63 13.95 0.65 -1.88
CA ARG A 63 14.61 0.95 -0.61
C ARG A 63 14.27 2.34 -0.09
N GLU A 64 14.31 3.35 -0.97
CA GLU A 64 13.95 4.72 -0.57
C GLU A 64 12.48 4.82 -0.14
N CYS A 65 11.57 4.17 -0.87
CA CYS A 65 10.16 4.10 -0.50
C CYS A 65 9.96 3.40 0.86
N GLU A 66 10.65 2.28 1.11
CA GLU A 66 10.59 1.57 2.39
C GLU A 66 11.14 2.40 3.56
N MET A 67 12.23 3.14 3.34
CA MET A 67 12.85 3.97 4.39
C MET A 67 12.04 5.23 4.71
N THR A 68 11.41 5.84 3.73
CA THR A 68 10.72 7.12 3.88
C THR A 68 9.21 7.00 4.01
N GLY A 69 8.64 5.84 3.66
CA GLY A 69 7.19 5.65 3.52
C GLY A 69 6.59 6.33 2.30
N ALA A 70 7.41 6.98 1.44
CA ALA A 70 6.96 7.61 0.21
C ALA A 70 6.67 6.57 -0.89
N MET A 71 5.80 6.92 -1.84
CA MET A 71 5.48 6.06 -2.98
C MET A 71 6.35 6.37 -4.22
N TYR A 72 7.22 7.38 -4.12
CA TYR A 72 8.07 7.87 -5.20
C TYR A 72 9.43 8.33 -4.70
N VAL A 73 10.33 8.50 -5.63
CA VAL A 73 11.63 9.16 -5.41
C VAL A 73 11.81 10.27 -6.44
N GLU A 74 12.41 11.40 -6.06
CA GLU A 74 12.75 12.45 -7.01
C GLU A 74 13.80 11.95 -8.03
N GLY A 75 13.59 12.28 -9.31
CA GLY A 75 14.40 11.73 -10.40
C GLY A 75 15.91 11.96 -10.25
N ASN A 76 16.32 13.16 -9.78
CA ASN A 76 17.72 13.46 -9.52
C ASN A 76 18.31 12.62 -8.38
N GLN A 77 17.53 12.37 -7.33
CA GLN A 77 17.95 11.55 -6.22
C GLN A 77 18.07 10.08 -6.65
N LEU A 78 17.07 9.57 -7.38
CA LEU A 78 17.09 8.22 -7.93
C LEU A 78 18.31 7.98 -8.81
N TYR A 79 18.65 8.95 -9.69
CA TYR A 79 19.85 8.87 -10.50
C TYR A 79 21.12 8.79 -9.66
N LYS A 80 21.32 9.74 -8.73
CA LYS A 80 22.51 9.79 -7.87
C LYS A 80 22.73 8.50 -7.10
N ASP A 81 21.68 7.99 -6.46
CA ASP A 81 21.79 6.81 -5.58
C ASP A 81 21.98 5.52 -6.37
N SER A 82 21.26 5.37 -7.49
CA SER A 82 21.40 4.18 -8.32
C SER A 82 22.75 4.14 -9.06
N ILE A 83 23.25 5.28 -9.54
CA ILE A 83 24.57 5.34 -10.22
C ILE A 83 25.72 5.13 -9.25
N ALA A 84 25.62 5.68 -8.04
CA ALA A 84 26.58 5.43 -6.98
C ALA A 84 26.66 3.93 -6.65
N ARG A 85 25.52 3.26 -6.54
CA ARG A 85 25.40 1.82 -6.29
C ARG A 85 26.00 0.98 -7.41
N LEU A 86 25.77 1.36 -8.67
CA LEU A 86 26.28 0.68 -9.83
C LEU A 86 27.80 0.78 -9.97
N ASN A 87 28.40 1.90 -9.57
CA ASN A 87 29.82 2.18 -9.79
C ASN A 87 30.69 2.03 -8.52
N ASN A 88 30.08 1.88 -7.34
CA ASN A 88 30.84 1.73 -6.09
C ASN A 88 31.68 0.44 -6.08
N GLY A 89 32.95 0.57 -5.68
CA GLY A 89 33.88 -0.56 -5.53
C GLY A 89 34.30 -1.22 -6.87
N ILE A 90 34.14 -0.54 -8.00
CA ILE A 90 34.66 -1.00 -9.29
C ILE A 90 35.94 -0.23 -9.59
N ASN A 91 37.03 -1.00 -9.81
CA ASN A 91 38.32 -0.45 -10.18
C ASN A 91 38.31 -0.02 -11.65
N GLY A 92 38.83 1.18 -11.97
CA GLY A 92 38.89 1.72 -13.32
C GLY A 92 37.77 2.67 -13.68
N ALA A 93 37.43 2.80 -14.96
CA ALA A 93 36.38 3.67 -15.45
C ALA A 93 35.00 3.15 -15.02
N ALA A 94 34.10 4.06 -14.62
CA ALA A 94 32.74 3.72 -14.25
C ALA A 94 32.01 2.99 -15.40
N PRO A 95 31.53 1.74 -15.21
CA PRO A 95 30.92 0.96 -16.28
C PRO A 95 29.58 1.53 -16.73
N VAL A 96 28.92 2.32 -15.88
CA VAL A 96 27.63 2.97 -16.19
C VAL A 96 27.80 4.48 -16.06
N ASN A 97 27.64 5.19 -17.16
CA ASN A 97 27.60 6.64 -17.22
C ASN A 97 26.15 7.15 -17.33
N LEU A 98 25.99 8.48 -17.33
CA LEU A 98 24.66 9.14 -17.43
C LEU A 98 23.91 8.71 -18.71
N GLN A 99 24.57 8.65 -19.84
CA GLN A 99 23.93 8.28 -21.10
C GLN A 99 23.37 6.85 -21.02
N ARG A 100 24.19 5.87 -20.58
CA ARG A 100 23.79 4.48 -20.45
C ARG A 100 22.65 4.29 -19.43
N TRP A 101 22.73 4.98 -18.30
CA TRP A 101 21.67 4.99 -17.30
C TRP A 101 20.36 5.53 -17.88
N THR A 102 20.42 6.67 -18.58
CA THR A 102 19.26 7.32 -19.18
C THR A 102 18.59 6.45 -20.24
N GLU A 103 19.38 5.76 -21.08
CA GLU A 103 18.84 4.81 -22.07
C GLU A 103 18.00 3.71 -21.42
N VAL A 104 18.50 3.09 -20.33
CA VAL A 104 17.79 2.03 -19.62
C VAL A 104 16.59 2.61 -18.88
N TYR A 105 16.72 3.75 -18.23
CA TYR A 105 15.60 4.44 -17.57
C TYR A 105 14.46 4.73 -18.57
N GLN A 106 14.76 5.26 -19.75
CA GLN A 106 13.75 5.51 -20.79
C GLN A 106 13.09 4.21 -21.27
N LYS A 107 13.85 3.13 -21.40
CA LYS A 107 13.28 1.80 -21.70
C LYS A 107 12.30 1.35 -20.60
N MET A 108 12.62 1.58 -19.32
CA MET A 108 11.74 1.23 -18.20
C MET A 108 10.43 2.05 -18.22
N ILE A 109 10.51 3.35 -18.50
CA ILE A 109 9.32 4.20 -18.70
C ILE A 109 8.49 3.68 -19.88
N LYS A 110 9.11 3.44 -21.04
CA LYS A 110 8.41 2.96 -22.24
C LYS A 110 7.73 1.61 -22.04
N ARG A 111 8.34 0.73 -21.24
CA ARG A 111 7.77 -0.59 -20.86
C ARG A 111 6.71 -0.49 -19.77
N GLY A 112 6.45 0.68 -19.19
CA GLY A 112 5.51 0.89 -18.11
C GLY A 112 5.92 0.27 -16.78
N THR A 113 7.22 -0.01 -16.56
CA THR A 113 7.72 -0.48 -15.25
C THR A 113 7.94 0.65 -14.27
N LEU A 114 8.19 1.85 -14.78
CA LEU A 114 8.26 3.11 -14.04
C LEU A 114 7.25 4.10 -14.59
N VAL A 115 6.81 5.02 -13.74
CA VAL A 115 5.98 6.16 -14.10
C VAL A 115 6.71 7.43 -13.68
N ASP A 116 6.87 8.37 -14.60
CA ASP A 116 7.46 9.69 -14.36
C ASP A 116 6.33 10.73 -14.34
N ARG A 117 5.97 11.21 -13.15
CA ARG A 117 5.03 12.31 -12.98
C ARG A 117 5.79 13.63 -12.86
N LYS A 118 5.48 14.58 -13.74
CA LYS A 118 6.05 15.91 -13.70
C LYS A 118 5.22 16.81 -12.80
N PHE A 119 5.84 17.32 -11.77
CA PHE A 119 5.25 18.29 -10.86
C PHE A 119 5.90 19.65 -11.07
N LYS A 120 5.09 20.67 -11.36
CA LYS A 120 5.58 22.05 -11.50
C LYS A 120 5.42 22.75 -10.15
N ASN A 121 6.56 23.19 -9.59
CA ASN A 121 6.59 24.04 -8.41
C ASN A 121 7.30 25.34 -8.79
N ASN A 122 6.52 26.42 -8.93
CA ASN A 122 6.96 27.71 -9.44
C ASN A 122 7.71 27.57 -10.77
N GLU A 123 9.02 27.84 -10.82
CA GLU A 123 9.83 27.78 -12.04
C GLU A 123 10.51 26.43 -12.30
N LYS A 124 10.39 25.48 -11.36
CA LYS A 124 11.07 24.18 -11.47
C LYS A 124 10.11 23.06 -11.77
N THR A 125 10.47 22.21 -12.74
CA THR A 125 9.81 20.93 -12.96
C THR A 125 10.54 19.87 -12.17
N ILE A 126 9.83 19.23 -11.24
CA ILE A 126 10.33 18.12 -10.44
C ILE A 126 9.77 16.84 -11.06
N HIS A 127 10.62 15.85 -11.23
CA HIS A 127 10.25 14.52 -11.72
C HIS A 127 10.07 13.59 -10.52
N LEU A 128 8.87 13.09 -10.32
CA LEU A 128 8.53 12.13 -9.28
C LEU A 128 8.40 10.75 -9.91
N ILE A 129 9.34 9.87 -9.56
CA ILE A 129 9.47 8.56 -10.20
C ILE A 129 8.84 7.49 -9.29
N PHE A 130 7.86 6.79 -9.85
CA PHE A 130 7.13 5.71 -9.18
C PHE A 130 7.46 4.36 -9.79
N LEU A 131 7.40 3.31 -9.00
CA LEU A 131 7.08 2.00 -9.57
C LEU A 131 5.63 2.01 -10.07
N SER A 132 5.38 1.39 -11.21
CA SER A 132 4.02 1.38 -11.80
C SER A 132 2.96 0.79 -10.87
N SER A 133 3.34 -0.21 -10.05
CA SER A 133 2.45 -0.78 -9.02
C SER A 133 2.05 0.25 -7.96
N TYR A 134 2.96 1.12 -7.54
CA TYR A 134 2.70 2.15 -6.54
C TYR A 134 1.86 3.30 -7.12
N ASP A 135 2.18 3.74 -8.35
CA ASP A 135 1.37 4.72 -9.07
C ASP A 135 -0.08 4.24 -9.26
N LEU A 136 -0.24 2.98 -9.66
CA LEU A 136 -1.57 2.38 -9.83
C LEU A 136 -2.32 2.28 -8.51
N ALA A 137 -1.63 1.88 -7.43
CA ALA A 137 -2.23 1.77 -6.10
C ALA A 137 -2.78 3.12 -5.60
N GLU A 138 -1.98 4.19 -5.68
CA GLU A 138 -2.45 5.53 -5.32
C GLU A 138 -3.66 5.97 -6.13
N ARG A 139 -3.63 5.77 -7.45
CA ARG A 139 -4.76 6.13 -8.33
C ARG A 139 -6.01 5.33 -7.99
N THR A 140 -5.87 4.04 -7.73
CA THR A 140 -7.00 3.17 -7.36
C THR A 140 -7.65 3.64 -6.08
N ILE A 141 -6.87 3.93 -5.04
CA ILE A 141 -7.37 4.46 -3.77
C ILE A 141 -8.06 5.81 -3.98
N ALA A 142 -7.40 6.74 -4.68
CA ALA A 142 -7.93 8.08 -4.93
C ALA A 142 -9.26 8.03 -5.71
N TYR A 143 -9.31 7.24 -6.78
CA TYR A 143 -10.52 7.08 -7.59
C TYR A 143 -11.68 6.52 -6.76
N GLN A 144 -11.43 5.43 -6.03
CA GLN A 144 -12.47 4.78 -5.22
C GLN A 144 -12.97 5.69 -4.10
N PHE A 145 -12.06 6.32 -3.35
CA PHE A 145 -12.44 7.16 -2.21
C PHE A 145 -13.14 8.47 -2.65
N LEU A 146 -12.71 9.07 -3.75
CA LEU A 146 -13.41 10.22 -4.34
C LEU A 146 -14.82 9.83 -4.83
N GLY A 147 -14.97 8.63 -5.40
CA GLY A 147 -16.27 8.08 -5.76
C GLY A 147 -17.15 7.87 -4.52
N MET A 148 -16.62 7.23 -3.48
CA MET A 148 -17.35 6.98 -2.22
C MET A 148 -17.75 8.27 -1.50
N ARG A 149 -16.89 9.30 -1.50
CA ARG A 149 -17.19 10.60 -0.88
C ARG A 149 -18.47 11.25 -1.45
N LYS A 150 -18.78 10.98 -2.72
CA LYS A 150 -19.95 11.52 -3.40
C LYS A 150 -21.23 10.68 -3.18
N ARG A 151 -21.10 9.48 -2.59
CA ARG A 151 -22.24 8.60 -2.37
C ARG A 151 -23.06 9.04 -1.18
N SER A 152 -24.38 9.04 -1.36
CA SER A 152 -25.30 9.20 -0.25
C SER A 152 -25.53 7.86 0.43
N THR A 153 -25.50 7.82 1.75
CA THR A 153 -25.88 6.64 2.53
C THR A 153 -27.40 6.43 2.59
N GLY A 154 -28.19 7.44 2.18
CA GLY A 154 -29.63 7.47 2.35
C GLY A 154 -30.09 7.77 3.79
N ILE A 155 -29.17 7.86 4.74
CA ILE A 155 -29.48 8.17 6.14
C ILE A 155 -29.53 9.67 6.33
N LYS A 156 -30.69 10.20 6.74
CA LYS A 156 -30.87 11.63 7.04
C LYS A 156 -30.22 12.00 8.37
N GLU A 157 -29.78 13.25 8.50
CA GLU A 157 -29.03 13.73 9.66
C GLU A 157 -29.84 13.66 10.96
N ASP A 158 -31.11 14.08 10.91
CA ASP A 158 -32.06 14.04 12.04
C ASP A 158 -32.26 12.58 12.53
N VAL A 159 -32.41 11.63 11.61
CA VAL A 159 -32.54 10.20 11.91
C VAL A 159 -31.27 9.65 12.52
N ALA A 160 -30.10 9.99 11.96
CA ALA A 160 -28.82 9.57 12.50
C ALA A 160 -28.59 10.14 13.91
N LYS A 161 -28.85 11.42 14.14
CA LYS A 161 -28.75 12.08 15.46
C LYS A 161 -29.67 11.44 16.50
N ALA A 162 -30.93 11.20 16.15
CA ALA A 162 -31.91 10.58 17.04
C ALA A 162 -31.42 9.15 17.42
N LYS A 163 -30.94 8.35 16.45
CA LYS A 163 -30.51 6.99 16.71
C LYS A 163 -29.21 6.92 17.53
N VAL A 164 -28.25 7.81 17.28
CA VAL A 164 -27.02 7.90 18.07
C VAL A 164 -27.32 8.35 19.50
N LYS A 165 -28.24 9.31 19.69
CA LYS A 165 -28.68 9.74 21.02
C LYS A 165 -29.38 8.62 21.77
N GLU A 166 -30.34 7.92 21.14
CA GLU A 166 -31.03 6.74 21.70
C GLU A 166 -30.02 5.69 22.19
N TYR A 167 -28.99 5.41 21.36
CA TYR A 167 -27.92 4.49 21.75
C TYR A 167 -27.14 5.00 22.96
N SER A 168 -26.73 6.28 22.96
CA SER A 168 -25.97 6.88 24.05
C SER A 168 -26.74 6.88 25.36
N ASP A 169 -28.01 7.24 25.33
CA ASP A 169 -28.87 7.30 26.54
C ASP A 169 -29.12 5.92 27.14
N ALA A 170 -29.05 4.86 26.33
CA ALA A 170 -29.22 3.48 26.79
C ALA A 170 -27.91 2.87 27.39
N GLN A 171 -26.77 3.58 27.35
CA GLN A 171 -25.51 3.11 27.90
C GLN A 171 -25.31 3.60 29.34
N THR A 172 -24.53 2.86 30.10
CA THR A 172 -24.07 3.29 31.45
C THR A 172 -23.20 4.53 31.39
N PHE A 173 -22.43 4.70 30.31
CA PHE A 173 -21.59 5.86 30.04
C PHE A 173 -22.07 6.55 28.76
N HIS A 174 -22.48 7.80 28.86
CA HIS A 174 -22.90 8.58 27.68
C HIS A 174 -21.73 8.92 26.77
N LEU A 175 -21.98 8.88 25.46
CA LEU A 175 -21.00 9.37 24.49
C LEU A 175 -20.87 10.89 24.61
N SER A 176 -19.64 11.40 24.54
CA SER A 176 -19.40 12.85 24.44
C SER A 176 -20.02 13.41 23.15
N GLU A 177 -20.24 14.72 23.09
CA GLU A 177 -20.75 15.40 21.88
C GLU A 177 -19.88 15.13 20.65
N LEU A 178 -18.55 15.14 20.80
CA LEU A 178 -17.61 14.81 19.72
C LEU A 178 -17.73 13.36 19.24
N GLN A 179 -17.91 12.43 20.16
CA GLN A 179 -18.11 11.02 19.82
C GLN A 179 -19.45 10.79 19.10
N GLN A 180 -20.53 11.45 19.56
CA GLN A 180 -21.83 11.41 18.89
C GLN A 180 -21.73 12.02 17.49
N ALA A 181 -21.09 13.18 17.35
CA ALA A 181 -20.87 13.82 16.04
C ALA A 181 -20.05 12.94 15.08
N ALA A 182 -19.03 12.25 15.58
CA ALA A 182 -18.25 11.30 14.78
C ALA A 182 -19.13 10.14 14.27
N CYS A 183 -19.99 9.57 15.12
CA CYS A 183 -20.92 8.51 14.73
C CYS A 183 -21.91 9.02 13.65
N VAL A 184 -22.54 10.18 13.87
CA VAL A 184 -23.50 10.76 12.93
C VAL A 184 -22.87 11.01 11.57
N ARG A 185 -21.67 11.64 11.52
CA ARG A 185 -20.95 11.90 10.28
C ARG A 185 -20.60 10.61 9.56
N SER A 186 -20.12 9.59 10.28
CA SER A 186 -19.78 8.30 9.69
C SER A 186 -20.98 7.55 9.13
N LEU A 187 -22.16 7.65 9.77
CA LEU A 187 -23.42 7.08 9.26
C LEU A 187 -23.88 7.73 7.96
N MET A 188 -23.59 9.02 7.78
CA MET A 188 -24.03 9.81 6.62
C MET A 188 -23.04 9.79 5.46
N SER A 189 -21.81 9.35 5.67
CA SER A 189 -20.72 9.44 4.70
C SER A 189 -20.45 8.10 4.03
N GLY A 190 -20.23 8.12 2.72
CA GLY A 190 -19.77 6.91 1.99
C GLY A 190 -18.37 6.47 2.41
N VAL A 191 -17.51 7.40 2.82
CA VAL A 191 -16.19 7.15 3.39
C VAL A 191 -15.91 8.13 4.52
N SER A 192 -15.40 7.65 5.65
CA SER A 192 -15.00 8.49 6.79
C SER A 192 -13.79 7.90 7.51
N MET A 193 -13.10 8.77 8.26
CA MET A 193 -11.98 8.39 9.10
C MET A 193 -12.22 8.92 10.52
N ILE A 194 -12.06 8.04 11.50
CA ILE A 194 -12.12 8.35 12.93
C ILE A 194 -10.70 8.28 13.48
N VAL A 195 -10.20 9.42 13.91
CA VAL A 195 -8.83 9.56 14.40
C VAL A 195 -8.86 9.94 15.87
N GLY A 196 -8.01 9.31 16.66
CA GLY A 196 -7.87 9.65 18.08
C GLY A 196 -6.79 8.81 18.76
N GLY A 197 -6.15 9.36 19.78
CA GLY A 197 -5.14 8.69 20.57
C GLY A 197 -5.67 7.52 21.42
N PRO A 198 -4.81 6.85 22.19
CA PRO A 198 -5.21 5.79 23.10
C PRO A 198 -6.22 6.32 24.13
N GLY A 199 -7.24 5.52 24.47
CA GLY A 199 -8.22 5.87 25.50
C GLY A 199 -9.29 6.91 25.09
N THR A 200 -9.29 7.43 23.86
CA THR A 200 -10.28 8.42 23.40
C THR A 200 -11.67 7.84 23.12
N GLY A 201 -11.87 6.56 23.32
CA GLY A 201 -13.16 5.90 23.16
C GLY A 201 -13.45 5.45 21.73
N LYS A 202 -12.45 5.26 20.87
CA LYS A 202 -12.64 4.74 19.50
C LYS A 202 -13.52 3.48 19.47
N THR A 203 -13.30 2.53 20.37
CA THR A 203 -14.11 1.31 20.50
C THR A 203 -15.56 1.59 20.84
N THR A 204 -15.83 2.59 21.69
CA THR A 204 -17.20 2.99 22.04
C THR A 204 -17.92 3.60 20.85
N ILE A 205 -17.21 4.43 20.07
CA ILE A 205 -17.72 4.98 18.80
C ILE A 205 -18.06 3.85 17.83
N LEU A 206 -17.17 2.85 17.67
CA LEU A 206 -17.43 1.71 16.80
C LEU A 206 -18.67 0.91 17.20
N ARG A 207 -18.85 0.61 18.49
CA ARG A 207 -20.04 -0.08 18.98
C ARG A 207 -21.31 0.69 18.67
N CYS A 208 -21.33 2.00 18.92
CA CYS A 208 -22.43 2.89 18.58
C CYS A 208 -22.71 2.86 17.07
N LEU A 209 -21.69 3.05 16.25
CA LEU A 209 -21.80 3.07 14.81
C LEU A 209 -22.38 1.76 14.26
N ILE A 210 -21.86 0.62 14.69
CA ILE A 210 -22.32 -0.71 14.29
C ILE A 210 -23.80 -0.91 14.66
N SER A 211 -24.16 -0.61 15.92
CA SER A 211 -25.52 -0.75 16.40
C SER A 211 -26.50 0.12 15.63
N CYS A 212 -26.15 1.41 15.45
CA CYS A 212 -26.99 2.36 14.71
C CYS A 212 -27.11 1.97 13.23
N TYR A 213 -26.02 1.60 12.58
CA TYR A 213 -26.03 1.21 11.16
C TYR A 213 -26.93 -0.02 10.92
N LYS A 214 -26.76 -1.08 11.70
CA LYS A 214 -27.62 -2.29 11.60
C LYS A 214 -29.09 -1.97 11.82
N LYS A 215 -29.41 -1.16 12.83
CA LYS A 215 -30.81 -0.77 13.10
C LYS A 215 -31.43 0.09 12.02
N LEU A 216 -30.64 0.98 11.37
CA LEU A 216 -31.15 1.90 10.36
C LEU A 216 -31.24 1.28 8.97
N THR A 217 -30.36 0.33 8.64
CA THR A 217 -30.24 -0.18 7.26
C THR A 217 -30.61 -1.66 7.12
N GLY A 218 -30.56 -2.44 8.20
CA GLY A 218 -30.66 -3.90 8.16
C GLY A 218 -29.47 -4.62 7.50
N LYS A 219 -28.43 -3.85 7.06
CA LYS A 219 -27.31 -4.40 6.32
C LYS A 219 -26.19 -4.90 7.22
N GLU A 220 -25.35 -5.77 6.66
CA GLU A 220 -24.22 -6.36 7.37
C GLU A 220 -23.06 -5.36 7.60
N VAL A 221 -22.26 -5.69 8.61
CA VAL A 221 -21.04 -4.95 8.95
C VAL A 221 -19.85 -5.90 8.87
N THR A 222 -18.89 -5.56 8.04
CA THR A 222 -17.62 -6.28 7.88
C THR A 222 -16.53 -5.56 8.68
N CYS A 223 -15.99 -6.24 9.68
CA CYS A 223 -14.91 -5.73 10.53
C CYS A 223 -13.57 -6.35 10.13
N MET A 224 -12.58 -5.50 9.88
CA MET A 224 -11.24 -5.90 9.45
C MET A 224 -10.15 -5.15 10.21
N ALA A 225 -8.97 -5.77 10.31
CA ALA A 225 -7.77 -5.12 10.83
C ALA A 225 -6.51 -5.62 10.10
N PRO A 226 -5.37 -4.91 10.12
CA PRO A 226 -4.16 -5.32 9.43
C PRO A 226 -3.52 -6.59 10.01
N THR A 227 -3.65 -6.82 11.32
CA THR A 227 -3.03 -7.95 12.02
C THR A 227 -4.04 -8.85 12.73
N GLY A 228 -3.68 -10.12 12.94
CA GLY A 228 -4.54 -11.05 13.70
C GLY A 228 -4.81 -10.61 15.13
N LYS A 229 -3.81 -9.96 15.80
CA LYS A 229 -3.97 -9.43 17.15
C LYS A 229 -4.98 -8.28 17.18
N ALA A 230 -4.92 -7.37 16.23
CA ALA A 230 -5.86 -6.25 16.10
C ALA A 230 -7.28 -6.76 15.76
N ALA A 231 -7.41 -7.71 14.83
CA ALA A 231 -8.69 -8.33 14.48
C ALA A 231 -9.34 -9.01 15.70
N ARG A 232 -8.56 -9.76 16.49
CA ARG A 232 -9.07 -10.38 17.71
C ARG A 232 -9.56 -9.34 18.72
N ARG A 233 -8.78 -8.28 18.98
CA ARG A 233 -9.21 -7.16 19.86
C ARG A 233 -10.48 -6.50 19.38
N MET A 234 -10.58 -6.28 18.07
CA MET A 234 -11.77 -5.72 17.43
C MET A 234 -12.98 -6.64 17.63
N SER A 235 -12.84 -7.98 17.44
CA SER A 235 -13.91 -8.93 17.69
C SER A 235 -14.38 -8.91 19.15
N GLU A 236 -13.45 -8.96 20.11
CA GLU A 236 -13.77 -8.94 21.55
C GLU A 236 -14.47 -7.63 21.94
N SER A 237 -14.02 -6.52 21.40
CA SER A 237 -14.53 -5.20 21.73
C SER A 237 -15.87 -4.85 21.07
N THR A 238 -16.11 -5.29 19.84
CA THR A 238 -17.34 -4.98 19.09
C THR A 238 -18.40 -6.10 19.20
N GLN A 239 -18.01 -7.27 19.69
CA GLN A 239 -18.82 -8.48 19.72
C GLN A 239 -19.29 -8.96 18.32
N LEU A 240 -18.56 -8.53 17.29
CA LEU A 240 -18.72 -9.00 15.91
C LEU A 240 -17.47 -9.75 15.45
N PRO A 241 -17.61 -10.77 14.61
CA PRO A 241 -16.46 -11.40 14.00
C PRO A 241 -15.63 -10.37 13.20
N ALA A 242 -14.34 -10.26 13.51
CA ALA A 242 -13.40 -9.47 12.75
C ALA A 242 -12.26 -10.37 12.25
N THR A 243 -11.76 -10.08 11.07
CA THR A 243 -10.71 -10.85 10.42
C THR A 243 -9.55 -9.94 9.98
N THR A 244 -8.44 -10.53 9.58
CA THR A 244 -7.40 -9.72 8.93
C THR A 244 -7.87 -9.29 7.54
N ILE A 245 -7.38 -8.12 7.07
CA ILE A 245 -7.64 -7.64 5.71
C ILE A 245 -7.26 -8.72 4.69
N HIS A 246 -6.08 -9.33 4.83
CA HIS A 246 -5.63 -10.42 3.97
C HIS A 246 -6.62 -11.59 3.92
N SER A 247 -7.06 -12.06 5.07
CA SER A 247 -8.02 -13.17 5.16
C SER A 247 -9.36 -12.81 4.53
N ARG A 248 -9.89 -11.63 4.83
CA ARG A 248 -11.21 -11.21 4.29
C ARG A 248 -11.18 -11.07 2.77
N LEU A 249 -10.09 -10.55 2.24
CA LEU A 249 -9.92 -10.34 0.79
C LEU A 249 -9.45 -11.60 0.05
N GLY A 250 -9.10 -12.68 0.75
CA GLY A 250 -8.57 -13.90 0.13
C GLY A 250 -7.15 -13.73 -0.41
N ILE A 251 -6.38 -12.79 0.15
CA ILE A 251 -4.99 -12.56 -0.26
C ILE A 251 -4.10 -13.62 0.41
N VAL A 252 -3.59 -14.55 -0.39
CA VAL A 252 -2.63 -15.56 0.05
C VAL A 252 -1.23 -14.96 0.03
N SER A 253 -0.31 -15.52 0.81
CA SER A 253 1.09 -15.07 0.87
C SER A 253 1.72 -14.97 -0.53
N GLY A 254 2.28 -13.80 -0.86
CA GLY A 254 2.89 -13.52 -2.17
C GLY A 254 2.90 -12.03 -2.49
N ASP A 255 3.03 -11.72 -3.77
CA ASP A 255 3.00 -10.35 -4.27
C ASP A 255 1.57 -9.80 -4.23
N VAL A 256 1.30 -8.94 -3.23
CA VAL A 256 -0.01 -8.31 -3.01
C VAL A 256 -0.51 -7.58 -4.27
N THR A 257 0.40 -7.04 -5.08
CA THR A 257 0.01 -6.29 -6.29
C THR A 257 -0.72 -7.14 -7.32
N LYS A 258 -0.44 -8.45 -7.37
CA LYS A 258 -1.03 -9.41 -8.32
C LYS A 258 -2.22 -10.17 -7.75
N ALA A 259 -2.51 -10.03 -6.46
CA ALA A 259 -3.59 -10.76 -5.82
C ALA A 259 -4.96 -10.36 -6.39
N LYS A 260 -5.77 -11.37 -6.72
CA LYS A 260 -7.20 -11.19 -6.94
C LYS A 260 -7.89 -11.10 -5.58
N VAL A 261 -8.86 -10.20 -5.45
CA VAL A 261 -9.54 -9.95 -4.18
C VAL A 261 -10.99 -10.40 -4.21
N ASN A 262 -11.45 -10.93 -3.08
CA ASN A 262 -12.86 -11.20 -2.85
C ASN A 262 -13.61 -9.87 -2.70
N LYS A 263 -14.70 -9.70 -3.43
CA LYS A 263 -15.52 -8.50 -3.38
C LYS A 263 -16.35 -8.43 -2.09
N ILE A 264 -16.68 -7.22 -1.68
CA ILE A 264 -17.63 -6.89 -0.64
C ILE A 264 -18.68 -6.04 -1.32
N GLU A 265 -19.86 -6.60 -1.58
CA GLU A 265 -20.85 -6.00 -2.48
C GLU A 265 -21.65 -4.89 -1.80
N GLU A 266 -21.97 -5.04 -0.52
CA GLU A 266 -22.76 -4.06 0.22
C GLU A 266 -22.45 -4.06 1.71
N GLY A 267 -22.92 -3.02 2.42
CA GLY A 267 -22.84 -2.90 3.85
C GLY A 267 -21.79 -1.91 4.34
N LEU A 268 -21.57 -1.94 5.65
CA LEU A 268 -20.56 -1.11 6.31
C LEU A 268 -19.26 -1.89 6.46
N ILE A 269 -18.18 -1.35 5.96
CA ILE A 269 -16.82 -1.88 6.14
C ILE A 269 -16.13 -1.03 7.20
N ILE A 270 -15.60 -1.66 8.22
CA ILE A 270 -14.81 -0.99 9.26
C ILE A 270 -13.40 -1.57 9.25
N ILE A 271 -12.40 -0.70 9.15
CA ILE A 271 -10.99 -1.06 9.25
C ILE A 271 -10.42 -0.36 10.49
N ASP A 272 -10.00 -1.15 11.46
CA ASP A 272 -9.31 -0.65 12.65
C ASP A 272 -7.78 -0.72 12.46
N GLU A 273 -7.04 0.09 13.20
CA GLU A 273 -5.57 0.23 13.13
C GLU A 273 -5.09 0.55 11.70
N VAL A 274 -5.79 1.46 11.00
CA VAL A 274 -5.51 1.78 9.59
C VAL A 274 -4.12 2.38 9.37
N SER A 275 -3.49 2.95 10.40
CA SER A 275 -2.10 3.46 10.37
C SER A 275 -1.07 2.39 10.01
N MET A 276 -1.39 1.11 10.25
CA MET A 276 -0.52 -0.03 9.91
C MET A 276 -0.79 -0.60 8.51
N VAL A 277 -1.72 -0.02 7.74
CA VAL A 277 -2.08 -0.50 6.40
C VAL A 277 -1.26 0.25 5.36
N ASP A 278 -0.40 -0.47 4.64
CA ASP A 278 0.37 0.13 3.55
C ASP A 278 -0.50 0.45 2.33
N THR A 279 0.04 1.27 1.43
CA THR A 279 -0.67 1.74 0.23
C THR A 279 -1.06 0.59 -0.71
N LEU A 280 -0.22 -0.44 -0.85
CA LEU A 280 -0.53 -1.57 -1.72
C LEU A 280 -1.70 -2.39 -1.18
N LEU A 281 -1.72 -2.66 0.13
CA LEU A 281 -2.82 -3.36 0.78
C LEU A 281 -4.11 -2.51 0.78
N MET A 282 -4.00 -1.19 1.02
CA MET A 282 -5.15 -0.29 0.93
C MET A 282 -5.73 -0.22 -0.50
N SER A 283 -4.89 -0.32 -1.54
CA SER A 283 -5.40 -0.40 -2.91
C SER A 283 -6.22 -1.65 -3.15
N LYS A 284 -5.85 -2.78 -2.53
CA LYS A 284 -6.63 -4.02 -2.60
C LYS A 284 -7.94 -3.93 -1.83
N VAL A 285 -7.96 -3.22 -0.71
CA VAL A 285 -9.21 -2.85 -0.04
C VAL A 285 -10.10 -2.01 -0.97
N ALA A 286 -9.53 -0.98 -1.60
CA ALA A 286 -10.26 -0.13 -2.54
C ALA A 286 -10.81 -0.93 -3.73
N GLU A 287 -10.05 -1.87 -4.28
CA GLU A 287 -10.51 -2.79 -5.32
C GLU A 287 -11.68 -3.68 -4.85
N ALA A 288 -11.68 -4.10 -3.58
CA ALA A 288 -12.69 -5.01 -3.04
C ALA A 288 -14.04 -4.35 -2.76
N ILE A 289 -14.06 -3.03 -2.51
CA ILE A 289 -15.26 -2.29 -2.10
C ILE A 289 -16.23 -2.12 -3.25
N GLY A 290 -17.45 -2.66 -3.10
CA GLY A 290 -18.55 -2.51 -4.04
C GLY A 290 -19.23 -1.12 -3.99
N GLU A 291 -20.15 -0.90 -4.92
CA GLU A 291 -20.84 0.39 -5.06
C GLU A 291 -21.77 0.71 -3.89
N HIS A 292 -22.30 -0.31 -3.23
CA HIS A 292 -23.24 -0.18 -2.10
C HIS A 292 -22.57 -0.30 -0.73
N CYS A 293 -21.24 -0.18 -0.68
CA CYS A 293 -20.49 -0.20 0.56
C CYS A 293 -20.22 1.21 1.10
N HIS A 294 -20.16 1.30 2.42
CA HIS A 294 -19.65 2.44 3.17
C HIS A 294 -18.37 2.02 3.88
N LEU A 295 -17.40 2.90 3.98
CA LEU A 295 -16.11 2.64 4.61
C LEU A 295 -15.87 3.56 5.80
N VAL A 296 -15.55 2.98 6.93
CA VAL A 296 -15.06 3.70 8.11
C VAL A 296 -13.67 3.17 8.46
N MET A 297 -12.71 4.05 8.46
CA MET A 297 -11.34 3.78 8.85
C MET A 297 -11.09 4.34 10.24
N VAL A 298 -10.44 3.57 11.10
CA VAL A 298 -10.10 3.98 12.47
C VAL A 298 -8.61 3.85 12.66
N GLY A 299 -8.00 4.89 13.19
CA GLY A 299 -6.55 4.92 13.37
C GLY A 299 -6.10 5.86 14.47
N ASP A 300 -4.80 5.87 14.65
CA ASP A 300 -4.10 6.76 15.55
C ASP A 300 -3.08 7.56 14.73
N VAL A 301 -3.02 8.88 14.94
CA VAL A 301 -2.05 9.74 14.22
C VAL A 301 -0.64 9.64 14.78
N ASP A 302 -0.51 9.14 16.00
CA ASP A 302 0.76 9.06 16.71
C ASP A 302 1.42 7.67 16.60
N GLN A 303 0.83 6.76 15.80
CA GLN A 303 1.35 5.41 15.53
C GLN A 303 1.87 5.26 14.12
#